data_6938c3fd194072ef77e4b898b5018d19
#
_entry.id   6938c3fd194072ef77e4b898b5018d19
#
_cell.length_a   1.000
_cell.length_b   1.000
_cell.length_c   1.000
_cell.angle_alpha   90.00
_cell.angle_beta   90.00
_cell.angle_gamma   90.00
#
_symmetry.space_group_name_H-M   'P 1'
#
loop_
_entity.id
_entity.type
_entity.pdbx_description
1 polymer ?
#
loop_
_entity_poly.entity_id
_entity_poly.type
_entity_poly.pdbx_seq_one_letter_code
_entity_poly.pdbx_strand_id
1 'polypeptide(L)'
;MRVSLNMIKDRIDPALYTQVYGKNGMETEIKNVKVWDQAITGADPHTVYVCSCEQFEYLQSRAESCIAAKASPAALMESIINIIFAFQDWDNRLHEAVQSNEPNWYDILDICHEAVNLPLMIRDTSYKTIAYTRNDIINDPAWLESQELGYTGYNSEMGDEAQKMIISLVSDKSDIPSIRRSKVLQYPCYPCKIMSAGNLIGLLFAVKVREALPSYLELLHYITVNVASVFKERVIGDKNGAFLYSTLMSDLLGKKIATREELNGRLKTLNWNANKYYYVLVMKNSNFLMTQTALAMICDKFSKISGAKAIPFSGQVVGMLNTDRPDTVLERDMGYIMNILKEHNLVCGVSEYSDDLLEFPVMYN
;
A
#
# COMPACT_ATOMS: atom_id res chain seq x y z
N MET A 1 1.41 -10.44 -17.84
CA MET A 1 0.47 -9.26 -17.87
C MET A 1 -0.39 -9.30 -19.12
N ARG A 2 -1.58 -8.70 -19.06
CA ARG A 2 -2.41 -8.44 -20.26
C ARG A 2 -2.07 -7.06 -20.82
N VAL A 3 -1.67 -6.98 -22.07
CA VAL A 3 -1.45 -5.68 -22.74
C VAL A 3 -2.77 -5.25 -23.37
N SER A 4 -3.33 -4.12 -22.94
CA SER A 4 -4.58 -3.60 -23.49
C SER A 4 -4.36 -2.68 -24.70
N LEU A 5 -5.42 -2.42 -25.46
CA LEU A 5 -5.38 -1.46 -26.53
C LEU A 5 -5.08 -0.02 -26.04
N ASN A 6 -5.54 0.34 -24.82
CA ASN A 6 -5.14 1.60 -24.16
C ASN A 6 -3.64 1.68 -23.96
N MET A 7 -3.03 0.62 -23.42
CA MET A 7 -1.59 0.59 -23.15
C MET A 7 -0.77 0.76 -24.44
N ILE A 8 -1.24 0.18 -25.54
CA ILE A 8 -0.63 0.34 -26.86
C ILE A 8 -0.81 1.77 -27.35
N LYS A 9 -2.05 2.28 -27.38
CA LYS A 9 -2.38 3.61 -27.86
C LYS A 9 -1.60 4.71 -27.12
N ASP A 10 -1.52 4.61 -25.81
CA ASP A 10 -0.86 5.62 -24.97
C ASP A 10 0.67 5.71 -25.19
N ARG A 11 1.25 4.73 -25.87
CA ARG A 11 2.69 4.64 -26.14
C ARG A 11 3.09 4.65 -27.60
N ILE A 12 2.14 4.52 -28.52
CA ILE A 12 2.42 4.71 -29.95
C ILE A 12 2.72 6.18 -30.20
N ASP A 13 3.76 6.45 -30.97
CA ASP A 13 4.03 7.81 -31.49
C ASP A 13 2.80 8.31 -32.27
N PRO A 14 2.19 9.43 -31.87
CA PRO A 14 1.05 10.03 -32.58
C PRO A 14 1.32 10.34 -34.06
N ALA A 15 2.58 10.40 -34.48
CA ALA A 15 2.95 10.58 -35.88
C ALA A 15 2.71 9.33 -36.74
N LEU A 16 2.58 8.14 -36.14
CA LEU A 16 2.44 6.87 -36.86
C LEU A 16 1.00 6.47 -37.16
N TYR A 17 0.01 6.98 -36.43
CA TYR A 17 -1.39 6.57 -36.58
C TYR A 17 -2.36 7.76 -36.69
N THR A 18 -3.57 7.49 -37.16
CA THR A 18 -4.65 8.49 -37.27
C THR A 18 -5.83 8.13 -36.37
N GLN A 19 -6.22 6.88 -36.35
CA GLN A 19 -7.42 6.40 -35.64
C GLN A 19 -7.17 5.06 -34.98
N VAL A 20 -7.84 4.85 -33.82
CA VAL A 20 -7.82 3.59 -33.06
C VAL A 20 -9.25 3.20 -32.73
N TYR A 21 -9.57 1.94 -32.93
CA TYR A 21 -10.89 1.38 -32.63
C TYR A 21 -10.78 0.07 -31.84
N GLY A 22 -11.59 -0.06 -30.80
CA GLY A 22 -11.81 -1.29 -30.05
C GLY A 22 -13.30 -1.52 -29.84
N LYS A 23 -13.87 -2.57 -30.43
CA LYS A 23 -15.30 -2.91 -30.39
C LYS A 23 -15.78 -3.17 -28.97
N ASN A 24 -15.00 -3.91 -28.18
CA ASN A 24 -15.28 -4.24 -26.79
C ASN A 24 -14.62 -3.26 -25.79
N GLY A 25 -14.27 -2.07 -26.26
CA GLY A 25 -13.58 -1.05 -25.49
C GLY A 25 -12.07 -1.09 -25.61
N MET A 26 -11.44 -0.07 -25.08
CA MET A 26 -9.99 0.11 -25.15
C MET A 26 -9.22 -0.78 -24.17
N GLU A 27 -9.93 -1.45 -23.24
CA GLU A 27 -9.36 -2.42 -22.27
C GLU A 27 -9.21 -3.84 -22.86
N THR A 28 -9.55 -4.02 -24.14
CA THR A 28 -9.40 -5.30 -24.83
C THR A 28 -7.96 -5.79 -24.80
N GLU A 29 -7.74 -7.03 -24.35
CA GLU A 29 -6.42 -7.68 -24.34
C GLU A 29 -5.92 -7.97 -25.74
N ILE A 30 -4.71 -7.52 -26.05
CA ILE A 30 -4.05 -7.74 -27.34
C ILE A 30 -2.89 -8.72 -27.16
N LYS A 31 -2.93 -9.81 -27.94
CA LYS A 31 -1.89 -10.86 -27.97
C LYS A 31 -1.09 -10.84 -29.27
N ASN A 32 -1.70 -10.39 -30.34
CA ASN A 32 -1.12 -10.42 -31.67
C ASN A 32 -1.32 -9.07 -32.39
N VAL A 33 -0.45 -8.84 -33.35
CA VAL A 33 -0.52 -7.71 -34.27
C VAL A 33 -0.39 -8.24 -35.68
N LYS A 34 -1.28 -7.81 -36.58
CA LYS A 34 -1.24 -8.19 -38.00
C LYS A 34 -1.52 -6.98 -38.89
N VAL A 35 -0.81 -6.87 -40.00
CA VAL A 35 -1.25 -5.98 -41.06
C VAL A 35 -2.47 -6.59 -41.72
N TRP A 36 -3.51 -5.79 -41.92
CA TRP A 36 -4.72 -6.26 -42.58
C TRP A 36 -4.47 -6.62 -44.04
N ASP A 37 -4.82 -7.85 -44.36
CA ASP A 37 -4.88 -8.37 -45.75
C ASP A 37 -6.32 -8.84 -46.02
N GLN A 38 -6.84 -8.55 -47.22
CA GLN A 38 -8.19 -8.95 -47.62
C GLN A 38 -8.41 -10.46 -47.61
N ALA A 39 -7.34 -11.28 -47.59
CA ALA A 39 -7.38 -12.72 -47.45
C ALA A 39 -7.74 -13.21 -46.03
N ILE A 40 -7.78 -12.35 -45.03
CA ILE A 40 -8.11 -12.72 -43.64
C ILE A 40 -9.62 -12.88 -43.53
N THR A 41 -10.09 -14.14 -43.38
CA THR A 41 -11.51 -14.50 -43.35
C THR A 41 -12.14 -14.55 -41.96
N GLY A 42 -11.40 -14.25 -40.89
CA GLY A 42 -11.92 -14.18 -39.52
C GLY A 42 -11.09 -13.24 -38.64
N ALA A 43 -11.76 -12.37 -37.88
CA ALA A 43 -11.08 -11.49 -36.93
C ALA A 43 -10.90 -12.19 -35.58
N ASP A 44 -9.66 -12.34 -35.12
CA ASP A 44 -9.33 -12.81 -33.79
C ASP A 44 -9.53 -11.65 -32.78
N PRO A 45 -10.31 -11.85 -31.70
CA PRO A 45 -10.61 -10.79 -30.74
C PRO A 45 -9.37 -10.29 -29.99
N HIS A 46 -8.29 -11.06 -29.94
CA HIS A 46 -7.03 -10.69 -29.28
C HIS A 46 -5.96 -10.18 -30.27
N THR A 47 -6.34 -9.93 -31.51
CA THR A 47 -5.43 -9.39 -32.53
C THR A 47 -5.80 -7.93 -32.85
N VAL A 48 -4.84 -7.02 -32.76
CA VAL A 48 -5.00 -5.71 -33.34
C VAL A 48 -4.57 -5.73 -34.80
N TYR A 49 -5.45 -5.24 -35.67
CA TYR A 49 -5.20 -5.16 -37.09
C TYR A 49 -4.72 -3.76 -37.47
N VAL A 50 -3.56 -3.69 -38.06
CA VAL A 50 -3.00 -2.47 -38.62
C VAL A 50 -3.42 -2.34 -40.09
N CYS A 51 -3.98 -1.21 -40.46
CA CYS A 51 -4.50 -0.98 -41.81
C CYS A 51 -4.13 0.42 -42.35
N SER A 52 -4.39 0.67 -43.63
CA SER A 52 -4.39 2.03 -44.17
C SER A 52 -5.63 2.81 -43.72
N CYS A 53 -5.60 4.15 -43.86
CA CYS A 53 -6.76 4.98 -43.53
C CYS A 53 -7.99 4.63 -44.38
N GLU A 54 -7.81 4.24 -45.65
CA GLU A 54 -8.89 3.86 -46.55
C GLU A 54 -9.59 2.54 -46.12
N GLN A 55 -8.87 1.64 -45.46
CA GLN A 55 -9.40 0.35 -45.01
C GLN A 55 -10.05 0.43 -43.64
N PHE A 56 -9.88 1.51 -42.88
CA PHE A 56 -10.26 1.60 -41.49
C PHE A 56 -11.77 1.40 -41.25
N GLU A 57 -12.62 2.11 -42.00
CA GLU A 57 -14.08 1.99 -41.85
C GLU A 57 -14.58 0.56 -42.15
N TYR A 58 -14.00 -0.09 -43.16
CA TYR A 58 -14.31 -1.44 -43.50
C TYR A 58 -13.92 -2.41 -42.37
N LEU A 59 -12.73 -2.23 -41.77
CA LEU A 59 -12.24 -3.04 -40.68
C LEU A 59 -13.01 -2.83 -39.38
N GLN A 60 -13.41 -1.59 -39.10
CA GLN A 60 -14.21 -1.25 -37.91
C GLN A 60 -15.51 -2.05 -37.83
N SER A 61 -16.08 -2.46 -38.97
CA SER A 61 -17.26 -3.31 -39.02
C SER A 61 -16.98 -4.81 -38.83
N ARG A 62 -15.75 -5.27 -38.91
CA ARG A 62 -15.34 -6.68 -38.95
C ARG A 62 -14.33 -7.11 -37.91
N ALA A 63 -13.45 -6.23 -37.51
CA ALA A 63 -12.41 -6.51 -36.51
C ALA A 63 -12.85 -6.05 -35.13
N GLU A 64 -12.37 -6.74 -34.09
CA GLU A 64 -12.57 -6.35 -32.70
C GLU A 64 -11.69 -5.15 -32.33
N SER A 65 -10.47 -5.07 -32.91
CA SER A 65 -9.52 -3.99 -32.67
C SER A 65 -8.75 -3.66 -33.95
N CYS A 66 -8.67 -2.37 -34.30
CA CYS A 66 -7.87 -1.93 -35.45
C CYS A 66 -7.27 -0.54 -35.22
N ILE A 67 -6.14 -0.29 -35.89
CA ILE A 67 -5.41 1.00 -35.86
C ILE A 67 -5.05 1.38 -37.30
N ALA A 68 -5.44 2.60 -37.70
CA ALA A 68 -5.12 3.13 -38.99
C ALA A 68 -3.73 3.79 -39.01
N ALA A 69 -2.85 3.30 -39.84
CA ALA A 69 -1.53 3.86 -40.07
C ALA A 69 -1.62 5.17 -40.86
N LYS A 70 -0.84 6.18 -40.44
CA LYS A 70 -0.75 7.47 -41.13
C LYS A 70 0.04 7.37 -42.45
N ALA A 71 1.10 6.58 -42.46
CA ALA A 71 1.98 6.41 -43.63
C ALA A 71 2.25 4.91 -43.92
N SER A 72 2.90 4.21 -43.03
CA SER A 72 3.34 2.81 -43.21
C SER A 72 2.70 1.87 -42.21
N PRO A 73 1.81 0.94 -42.64
CA PRO A 73 1.29 -0.12 -41.78
C PRO A 73 2.40 -0.98 -41.16
N ALA A 74 3.49 -1.24 -41.90
CA ALA A 74 4.60 -2.04 -41.40
C ALA A 74 5.36 -1.33 -40.25
N ALA A 75 5.64 -0.03 -40.39
CA ALA A 75 6.29 0.74 -39.32
C ALA A 75 5.42 0.86 -38.06
N LEU A 76 4.10 1.01 -38.22
CA LEU A 76 3.17 1.03 -37.11
C LEU A 76 3.10 -0.34 -36.44
N MET A 77 3.05 -1.45 -37.20
CA MET A 77 3.08 -2.81 -36.67
C MET A 77 4.36 -3.06 -35.84
N GLU A 78 5.53 -2.67 -36.35
CA GLU A 78 6.81 -2.80 -35.66
C GLU A 78 6.78 -2.02 -34.33
N SER A 79 6.28 -0.79 -34.34
CA SER A 79 6.12 0.04 -33.13
C SER A 79 5.23 -0.66 -32.09
N ILE A 80 4.09 -1.23 -32.50
CA ILE A 80 3.18 -1.93 -31.60
C ILE A 80 3.83 -3.19 -31.02
N ILE A 81 4.54 -3.97 -31.84
CA ILE A 81 5.27 -5.15 -31.37
C ILE A 81 6.32 -4.79 -30.32
N ASN A 82 7.08 -3.71 -30.56
CA ASN A 82 8.07 -3.24 -29.60
C ASN A 82 7.43 -2.78 -28.28
N ILE A 83 6.25 -2.15 -28.33
CA ILE A 83 5.50 -1.78 -27.11
C ILE A 83 5.07 -3.02 -26.33
N ILE A 84 4.55 -4.05 -27.02
CA ILE A 84 4.15 -5.31 -26.37
C ILE A 84 5.35 -5.99 -25.71
N PHE A 85 6.50 -6.07 -26.38
CA PHE A 85 7.71 -6.62 -25.80
C PHE A 85 8.23 -5.81 -24.61
N ALA A 86 8.19 -4.47 -24.68
CA ALA A 86 8.57 -3.62 -23.57
C ALA A 86 7.69 -3.85 -22.33
N PHE A 87 6.39 -4.06 -22.51
CA PHE A 87 5.51 -4.43 -21.41
C PHE A 87 5.77 -5.84 -20.87
N GLN A 88 6.09 -6.80 -21.72
CA GLN A 88 6.45 -8.15 -21.27
C GLN A 88 7.75 -8.15 -20.46
N ASP A 89 8.76 -7.40 -20.90
CA ASP A 89 10.01 -7.23 -20.17
C ASP A 89 9.79 -6.56 -18.81
N TRP A 90 9.02 -5.47 -18.80
CA TRP A 90 8.64 -4.79 -17.57
C TRP A 90 7.90 -5.72 -16.59
N ASP A 91 6.97 -6.51 -17.10
CA ASP A 91 6.21 -7.49 -16.31
C ASP A 91 7.10 -8.56 -15.69
N ASN A 92 8.04 -9.09 -16.46
CA ASN A 92 9.02 -10.07 -15.97
C ASN A 92 9.87 -9.47 -14.85
N ARG A 93 10.40 -8.25 -15.03
CA ARG A 93 11.18 -7.55 -14.00
C ARG A 93 10.36 -7.29 -12.72
N LEU A 94 9.10 -6.90 -12.86
CA LEU A 94 8.21 -6.73 -11.72
C LEU A 94 7.99 -8.05 -10.97
N HIS A 95 7.73 -9.14 -11.68
CA HIS A 95 7.56 -10.46 -11.08
C HIS A 95 8.84 -10.95 -10.39
N GLU A 96 10.00 -10.80 -11.00
CA GLU A 96 11.28 -11.15 -10.40
C GLU A 96 11.54 -10.37 -9.11
N ALA A 97 11.27 -9.06 -9.12
CA ALA A 97 11.43 -8.22 -7.93
C ALA A 97 10.46 -8.60 -6.80
N VAL A 98 9.20 -8.92 -7.15
CA VAL A 98 8.16 -9.31 -6.20
C VAL A 98 8.41 -10.72 -5.62
N GLN A 99 8.92 -11.65 -6.43
CA GLN A 99 9.19 -13.03 -6.03
C GLN A 99 10.61 -13.25 -5.46
N SER A 100 11.41 -12.20 -5.36
CA SER A 100 12.74 -12.27 -4.75
C SER A 100 12.66 -12.79 -3.31
N ASN A 101 13.66 -13.57 -2.87
CA ASN A 101 13.77 -13.99 -1.47
C ASN A 101 13.85 -12.81 -0.49
N GLU A 102 14.39 -11.68 -0.98
CA GLU A 102 14.48 -10.42 -0.22
C GLU A 102 13.92 -9.26 -1.06
N PRO A 103 12.59 -9.15 -1.26
CA PRO A 103 12.00 -8.09 -2.06
C PRO A 103 12.32 -6.71 -1.47
N ASN A 104 12.85 -5.82 -2.29
CA ASN A 104 13.08 -4.43 -1.92
C ASN A 104 11.93 -3.56 -2.43
N TRP A 105 11.20 -2.92 -1.53
CA TRP A 105 10.05 -2.09 -1.87
C TRP A 105 10.41 -0.89 -2.75
N TYR A 106 11.58 -0.29 -2.56
CA TYR A 106 12.01 0.84 -3.38
C TYR A 106 12.29 0.42 -4.82
N ASP A 107 12.94 -0.74 -5.02
CA ASP A 107 13.22 -1.25 -6.35
C ASP A 107 11.93 -1.68 -7.07
N ILE A 108 10.98 -2.28 -6.33
CA ILE A 108 9.64 -2.59 -6.86
C ILE A 108 8.93 -1.32 -7.31
N LEU A 109 8.94 -0.24 -6.50
CA LEU A 109 8.30 1.02 -6.85
C LEU A 109 8.99 1.73 -8.00
N ASP A 110 10.31 1.66 -8.11
CA ASP A 110 11.04 2.23 -9.24
C ASP A 110 10.65 1.53 -10.57
N ILE A 111 10.52 0.17 -10.56
CA ILE A 111 9.99 -0.58 -11.71
C ILE A 111 8.54 -0.17 -12.02
N CYS A 112 7.69 -0.05 -11.00
CA CYS A 112 6.30 0.38 -11.19
C CYS A 112 6.20 1.80 -11.77
N HIS A 113 7.07 2.71 -11.32
CA HIS A 113 7.14 4.08 -11.80
C HIS A 113 7.47 4.18 -13.30
N GLU A 114 8.32 3.31 -13.83
CA GLU A 114 8.62 3.25 -15.27
C GLU A 114 7.35 3.08 -16.13
N ALA A 115 6.37 2.33 -15.64
CA ALA A 115 5.15 2.05 -16.39
C ALA A 115 4.11 3.16 -16.27
N VAL A 116 3.92 3.77 -15.09
CA VAL A 116 2.87 4.76 -14.86
C VAL A 116 3.37 6.21 -14.85
N ASN A 117 4.70 6.41 -14.74
CA ASN A 117 5.33 7.73 -14.73
C ASN A 117 4.65 8.74 -13.78
N LEU A 118 4.16 8.24 -12.64
CA LEU A 118 3.58 9.02 -11.55
C LEU A 118 4.31 8.66 -10.26
N PRO A 119 4.52 9.63 -9.36
CA PRO A 119 5.05 9.34 -8.03
C PRO A 119 4.17 8.35 -7.28
N LEU A 120 4.80 7.31 -6.74
CA LEU A 120 4.13 6.23 -6.05
C LEU A 120 4.54 6.17 -4.59
N MET A 121 3.59 5.87 -3.71
CA MET A 121 3.84 5.63 -2.29
C MET A 121 2.99 4.47 -1.79
N ILE A 122 3.60 3.53 -1.09
CA ILE A 122 2.90 2.41 -0.43
C ILE A 122 2.82 2.69 1.06
N ARG A 123 1.63 2.49 1.62
CA ARG A 123 1.34 2.60 3.06
C ARG A 123 0.57 1.38 3.55
N ASP A 124 0.74 1.09 4.81
CA ASP A 124 -0.13 0.15 5.48
C ASP A 124 -1.46 0.80 5.95
N THR A 125 -2.34 0.02 6.53
CA THR A 125 -3.63 0.50 7.05
C THR A 125 -3.52 1.36 8.30
N SER A 126 -2.33 1.50 8.91
CA SER A 126 -2.05 2.45 10.01
C SER A 126 -1.41 3.74 9.52
N TYR A 127 -1.39 3.99 8.20
CA TYR A 127 -0.73 5.12 7.54
C TYR A 127 0.79 5.15 7.66
N LYS A 128 1.42 4.04 8.11
CA LYS A 128 2.87 3.88 8.06
C LYS A 128 3.32 3.77 6.61
N THR A 129 4.26 4.60 6.22
CA THR A 129 4.88 4.56 4.90
C THR A 129 5.83 3.37 4.82
N ILE A 130 5.62 2.49 3.85
CA ILE A 130 6.46 1.34 3.58
C ILE A 130 7.59 1.73 2.63
N ALA A 131 7.23 2.40 1.53
CA ALA A 131 8.17 2.94 0.55
C ALA A 131 7.51 4.00 -0.33
N TYR A 132 8.33 4.76 -1.05
CA TYR A 132 7.91 5.76 -2.04
C TYR A 132 8.96 5.85 -3.15
N THR A 133 8.58 6.38 -4.33
CA THR A 133 9.51 6.63 -5.44
C THR A 133 10.53 7.71 -5.07
N ARG A 134 11.83 7.39 -5.26
CA ARG A 134 12.94 8.21 -4.74
C ARG A 134 13.27 9.42 -5.62
N ASN A 135 12.99 9.33 -6.91
CA ASN A 135 13.43 10.30 -7.91
C ASN A 135 12.44 11.47 -8.11
N ASP A 136 11.27 11.43 -7.46
CA ASP A 136 10.26 12.46 -7.57
C ASP A 136 10.38 13.49 -6.43
N ILE A 137 10.51 14.76 -6.80
CA ILE A 137 10.45 15.88 -5.85
C ILE A 137 9.00 16.38 -5.83
N ILE A 138 8.30 16.14 -4.72
CA ILE A 138 6.89 16.48 -4.57
C ILE A 138 6.71 17.39 -3.37
N ASN A 139 6.27 18.60 -3.63
CA ASN A 139 5.92 19.56 -2.57
C ASN A 139 4.44 19.38 -2.18
N ASP A 140 4.13 18.25 -1.54
CA ASP A 140 2.80 17.92 -1.02
C ASP A 140 2.91 17.65 0.47
N PRO A 141 2.07 18.25 1.34
CA PRO A 141 2.18 18.11 2.80
C PRO A 141 2.16 16.65 3.25
N ALA A 142 1.29 15.81 2.68
CA ALA A 142 1.21 14.40 3.06
C ALA A 142 2.43 13.59 2.59
N TRP A 143 3.03 13.98 1.46
CA TRP A 143 4.25 13.36 0.96
C TRP A 143 5.45 13.70 1.85
N LEU A 144 5.61 14.98 2.17
CA LEU A 144 6.70 15.47 3.03
C LEU A 144 6.59 14.89 4.44
N GLU A 145 5.39 14.90 5.04
CA GLU A 145 5.15 14.28 6.35
C GLU A 145 5.52 12.78 6.33
N SER A 146 5.18 12.07 5.24
CA SER A 146 5.53 10.66 5.07
C SER A 146 7.04 10.41 4.98
N GLN A 147 7.78 11.31 4.32
CA GLN A 147 9.24 11.22 4.22
C GLN A 147 9.93 11.52 5.55
N GLU A 148 9.45 12.53 6.27
CA GLU A 148 10.04 12.98 7.52
C GLU A 148 9.73 12.04 8.69
N LEU A 149 8.45 11.67 8.86
CA LEU A 149 7.97 10.91 10.02
C LEU A 149 7.83 9.41 9.75
N GLY A 150 7.83 8.98 8.48
CA GLY A 150 7.48 7.62 8.10
C GLY A 150 5.99 7.29 8.24
N TYR A 151 5.15 8.30 8.47
CA TYR A 151 3.70 8.21 8.62
C TYR A 151 3.02 9.40 7.98
N THR A 152 1.71 9.28 7.68
CA THR A 152 0.86 10.41 7.26
C THR A 152 -0.32 10.55 8.19
N GLY A 153 -0.72 11.79 8.45
CA GLY A 153 -1.88 12.07 9.31
C GLY A 153 -1.52 12.13 10.78
N TYR A 154 -0.28 12.54 11.10
CA TYR A 154 0.14 12.78 12.47
C TYR A 154 -0.63 13.95 13.10
N ASN A 155 -0.81 15.05 12.36
CA ASN A 155 -1.67 16.14 12.82
C ASN A 155 -3.16 15.78 12.63
N SER A 156 -4.04 16.40 13.43
CA SER A 156 -5.47 16.06 13.47
C SER A 156 -6.17 16.28 12.12
N GLU A 157 -5.90 17.38 11.44
CA GLU A 157 -6.55 17.70 10.16
C GLU A 157 -6.18 16.69 9.06
N MET A 158 -4.90 16.38 8.93
CA MET A 158 -4.41 15.37 7.98
C MET A 158 -4.92 13.97 8.35
N GLY A 159 -4.96 13.64 9.64
CA GLY A 159 -5.46 12.36 10.14
C GLY A 159 -6.94 12.16 9.86
N ASP A 160 -7.77 13.17 10.06
CA ASP A 160 -9.21 13.13 9.77
C ASP A 160 -9.47 12.93 8.27
N GLU A 161 -8.74 13.63 7.42
CA GLU A 161 -8.87 13.47 5.96
C GLU A 161 -8.39 12.08 5.49
N ALA A 162 -7.30 11.58 6.02
CA ALA A 162 -6.80 10.25 5.74
C ALA A 162 -7.80 9.17 6.17
N GLN A 163 -8.41 9.29 7.33
CA GLN A 163 -9.43 8.37 7.83
C GLN A 163 -10.69 8.40 6.95
N LYS A 164 -11.19 9.58 6.56
CA LYS A 164 -12.31 9.72 5.62
C LYS A 164 -12.01 9.02 4.29
N MET A 165 -10.79 9.18 3.78
CA MET A 165 -10.37 8.54 2.54
C MET A 165 -10.43 7.01 2.65
N ILE A 166 -9.89 6.40 3.71
CA ILE A 166 -9.96 4.94 3.92
C ILE A 166 -11.41 4.46 4.02
N ILE A 167 -12.25 5.12 4.82
CA ILE A 167 -13.66 4.76 4.94
C ILE A 167 -14.34 4.77 3.57
N SER A 168 -14.09 5.82 2.78
CA SER A 168 -14.60 5.91 1.41
C SER A 168 -14.11 4.78 0.50
N LEU A 169 -12.83 4.41 0.60
CA LEU A 169 -12.23 3.34 -0.21
C LEU A 169 -12.75 1.95 0.19
N VAL A 170 -12.91 1.69 1.48
CA VAL A 170 -13.48 0.41 1.96
C VAL A 170 -14.93 0.25 1.52
N SER A 171 -15.69 1.35 1.49
CA SER A 171 -17.08 1.36 1.04
C SER A 171 -17.24 1.25 -0.48
N ASP A 172 -16.21 1.61 -1.24
CA ASP A 172 -16.20 1.53 -2.69
C ASP A 172 -15.97 0.08 -3.14
N LYS A 173 -16.93 -0.48 -3.88
CA LYS A 173 -16.84 -1.85 -4.40
C LYS A 173 -15.99 -1.96 -5.67
N SER A 174 -15.61 -0.83 -6.29
CA SER A 174 -14.78 -0.82 -7.48
C SER A 174 -13.35 -1.20 -7.15
N ASP A 175 -12.76 -2.07 -7.97
CA ASP A 175 -11.33 -2.39 -7.93
C ASP A 175 -10.52 -1.43 -8.80
N ILE A 176 -11.17 -0.63 -9.64
CA ILE A 176 -10.52 0.37 -10.49
C ILE A 176 -10.29 1.63 -9.66
N PRO A 177 -9.03 2.11 -9.59
CA PRO A 177 -8.72 3.33 -8.86
C PRO A 177 -9.45 4.55 -9.42
N SER A 178 -9.96 5.39 -8.55
CA SER A 178 -10.58 6.67 -8.93
C SER A 178 -9.81 7.85 -8.35
N ILE A 179 -9.77 8.96 -9.09
CA ILE A 179 -9.08 10.16 -8.63
C ILE A 179 -9.76 10.73 -7.38
N ARG A 180 -8.98 11.06 -6.38
CA ARG A 180 -9.43 11.70 -5.13
C ARG A 180 -8.74 13.04 -4.94
N ARG A 181 -9.48 13.97 -4.36
CA ARG A 181 -8.97 15.29 -3.96
C ARG A 181 -9.28 15.49 -2.49
N SER A 182 -8.36 16.11 -1.78
CA SER A 182 -8.54 16.52 -0.39
C SER A 182 -8.08 17.95 -0.22
N LYS A 183 -8.60 18.63 0.81
CA LYS A 183 -8.21 20.01 1.12
C LYS A 183 -6.78 20.10 1.65
N VAL A 184 -6.27 19.02 2.21
CA VAL A 184 -4.92 18.96 2.81
C VAL A 184 -3.86 18.46 1.83
N LEU A 185 -4.24 17.99 0.62
CA LEU A 185 -3.34 17.56 -0.44
C LEU A 185 -3.18 18.66 -1.49
N GLN A 186 -1.96 18.93 -1.88
CA GLN A 186 -1.69 19.87 -2.98
C GLN A 186 -2.06 19.25 -4.33
N TYR A 187 -1.83 17.96 -4.51
CA TYR A 187 -2.13 17.23 -5.75
C TYR A 187 -3.23 16.20 -5.54
N PRO A 188 -4.11 16.02 -6.55
CA PRO A 188 -5.01 14.87 -6.56
C PRO A 188 -4.21 13.57 -6.55
N CYS A 189 -4.80 12.48 -6.07
CA CYS A 189 -4.15 11.18 -6.08
C CYS A 189 -5.12 10.08 -6.51
N TYR A 190 -4.56 8.95 -6.92
CA TYR A 190 -5.26 7.68 -7.16
C TYR A 190 -4.91 6.73 -6.01
N PRO A 191 -5.75 6.64 -4.96
CA PRO A 191 -5.58 5.65 -3.92
C PRO A 191 -6.06 4.29 -4.43
N CYS A 192 -5.16 3.32 -4.45
CA CYS A 192 -5.40 1.98 -4.95
C CYS A 192 -5.35 0.99 -3.77
N LYS A 193 -6.37 0.14 -3.66
CA LYS A 193 -6.46 -0.86 -2.60
C LYS A 193 -5.49 -2.01 -2.82
N ILE A 194 -4.71 -2.36 -1.82
CA ILE A 194 -3.94 -3.61 -1.80
C ILE A 194 -4.74 -4.59 -0.96
N MET A 195 -5.29 -5.62 -1.60
CA MET A 195 -6.21 -6.57 -1.00
C MET A 195 -5.56 -7.94 -0.81
N SER A 196 -5.88 -8.63 0.29
CA SER A 196 -5.54 -10.04 0.50
C SER A 196 -6.72 -10.76 1.14
N ALA A 197 -7.17 -11.85 0.52
CA ALA A 197 -8.31 -12.64 0.99
C ALA A 197 -9.56 -11.79 1.34
N GLY A 198 -9.85 -10.77 0.51
CA GLY A 198 -10.98 -9.87 0.71
C GLY A 198 -10.78 -8.75 1.76
N ASN A 199 -9.62 -8.70 2.41
CA ASN A 199 -9.30 -7.68 3.39
C ASN A 199 -8.35 -6.63 2.81
N LEU A 200 -8.58 -5.36 3.17
CA LEU A 200 -7.65 -4.27 2.88
C LEU A 200 -6.42 -4.42 3.76
N ILE A 201 -5.25 -4.60 3.16
CA ILE A 201 -3.97 -4.78 3.88
C ILE A 201 -3.03 -3.60 3.72
N GLY A 202 -3.24 -2.78 2.71
CA GLY A 202 -2.46 -1.58 2.45
C GLY A 202 -3.04 -0.74 1.32
N LEU A 203 -2.36 0.35 1.02
CA LEU A 203 -2.73 1.31 -0.02
C LEU A 203 -1.51 1.69 -0.86
N LEU A 204 -1.69 1.70 -2.17
CA LEU A 204 -0.78 2.33 -3.11
C LEU A 204 -1.38 3.67 -3.51
N PHE A 205 -0.65 4.74 -3.33
CA PHE A 205 -1.03 6.08 -3.81
C PHE A 205 -0.21 6.44 -5.03
N ALA A 206 -0.87 6.82 -6.11
CA ALA A 206 -0.24 7.46 -7.25
C ALA A 206 -0.61 8.94 -7.27
N VAL A 207 0.36 9.84 -7.14
CA VAL A 207 0.14 11.29 -7.03
C VAL A 207 0.07 11.89 -8.43
N LYS A 208 -1.04 12.59 -8.74
CA LYS A 208 -1.25 13.20 -10.06
C LYS A 208 -0.54 14.56 -10.17
N VAL A 209 0.77 14.52 -10.30
CA VAL A 209 1.61 15.72 -10.56
C VAL A 209 1.63 16.11 -12.04
N ARG A 210 1.17 15.23 -12.91
CA ARG A 210 1.07 15.41 -14.38
C ARG A 210 -0.17 14.73 -14.93
N GLU A 211 -0.47 14.91 -16.22
CA GLU A 211 -1.62 14.26 -16.84
C GLU A 211 -1.44 12.74 -16.79
N ALA A 212 -2.50 12.05 -16.36
CA ALA A 212 -2.54 10.60 -16.28
C ALA A 212 -3.17 10.05 -17.56
N LEU A 213 -2.51 9.08 -18.17
CA LEU A 213 -3.03 8.38 -19.35
C LEU A 213 -4.09 7.35 -18.96
N PRO A 214 -5.05 7.03 -19.84
CA PRO A 214 -6.10 6.03 -19.56
C PRO A 214 -5.56 4.67 -19.09
N SER A 215 -4.44 4.20 -19.66
CA SER A 215 -3.79 2.94 -19.30
C SER A 215 -3.23 2.91 -17.87
N TYR A 216 -3.03 4.06 -17.22
CA TYR A 216 -2.46 4.12 -15.87
C TYR A 216 -3.37 3.47 -14.83
N LEU A 217 -4.69 3.59 -14.99
CA LEU A 217 -5.63 2.96 -14.05
C LEU A 217 -5.55 1.43 -14.10
N GLU A 218 -5.44 0.87 -15.31
CA GLU A 218 -5.25 -0.57 -15.52
C GLU A 218 -3.91 -1.04 -14.93
N LEU A 219 -2.84 -0.27 -15.16
CA LEU A 219 -1.51 -0.57 -14.65
C LEU A 219 -1.46 -0.46 -13.12
N LEU A 220 -2.07 0.55 -12.51
CA LEU A 220 -2.14 0.71 -11.07
C LEU A 220 -2.90 -0.46 -10.42
N HIS A 221 -4.01 -0.89 -11.02
CA HIS A 221 -4.72 -2.08 -10.55
C HIS A 221 -3.83 -3.34 -10.66
N TYR A 222 -3.17 -3.53 -11.81
CA TYR A 222 -2.25 -4.66 -12.00
C TYR A 222 -1.10 -4.66 -10.98
N ILE A 223 -0.50 -3.51 -10.72
CA ILE A 223 0.55 -3.33 -9.71
C ILE A 223 0.04 -3.74 -8.33
N THR A 224 -1.15 -3.28 -7.90
CA THR A 224 -1.67 -3.60 -6.56
C THR A 224 -1.92 -5.09 -6.35
N VAL A 225 -2.35 -5.80 -7.39
CA VAL A 225 -2.53 -7.25 -7.34
C VAL A 225 -1.19 -7.98 -7.16
N ASN A 226 -0.14 -7.54 -7.88
CA ASN A 226 1.18 -8.18 -7.80
C ASN A 226 1.91 -7.89 -6.48
N VAL A 227 1.86 -6.68 -5.99
CA VAL A 227 2.53 -6.31 -4.73
C VAL A 227 1.83 -6.86 -3.49
N ALA A 228 0.57 -7.30 -3.60
CA ALA A 228 -0.19 -7.84 -2.47
C ALA A 228 0.49 -9.07 -1.81
N SER A 229 1.19 -9.90 -2.58
CA SER A 229 1.93 -11.07 -2.06
C SER A 229 3.07 -10.64 -1.15
N VAL A 230 3.91 -9.70 -1.62
CA VAL A 230 5.03 -9.13 -0.83
C VAL A 230 4.50 -8.44 0.42
N PHE A 231 3.38 -7.72 0.28
CA PHE A 231 2.76 -7.02 1.39
C PHE A 231 2.29 -7.97 2.48
N LYS A 232 1.67 -9.09 2.07
CA LYS A 232 1.21 -10.14 2.99
C LYS A 232 2.38 -10.78 3.74
N GLU A 233 3.45 -11.14 3.06
CA GLU A 233 4.56 -11.85 3.68
C GLU A 233 5.38 -10.98 4.63
N ARG A 234 5.67 -9.73 4.27
CA ARG A 234 6.55 -8.85 5.04
C ARG A 234 5.84 -7.90 5.99
N VAL A 235 4.74 -7.31 5.58
CA VAL A 235 4.06 -6.30 6.40
C VAL A 235 3.10 -6.96 7.38
N ILE A 236 2.37 -7.98 6.93
CA ILE A 236 1.48 -8.75 7.81
C ILE A 236 2.28 -9.79 8.60
N GLY A 237 3.35 -10.36 8.04
CA GLY A 237 4.27 -11.26 8.74
C GLY A 237 4.88 -10.61 9.97
N ASP A 238 5.44 -9.40 9.83
CA ASP A 238 5.89 -8.58 10.97
C ASP A 238 4.74 -8.14 11.87
N LYS A 239 3.56 -7.84 11.31
CA LYS A 239 2.36 -7.46 12.05
C LYS A 239 1.59 -8.66 12.62
N ASN A 240 1.80 -9.89 12.16
CA ASN A 240 1.20 -11.05 12.83
C ASN A 240 1.68 -11.14 14.28
N GLY A 241 2.93 -10.87 14.57
CA GLY A 241 3.40 -10.63 15.93
C GLY A 241 2.67 -9.46 16.58
N ALA A 242 2.67 -8.27 15.97
CA ALA A 242 2.03 -7.06 16.51
C ALA A 242 0.50 -7.21 16.64
N PHE A 243 -0.17 -7.81 15.65
CA PHE A 243 -1.61 -8.09 15.68
C PHE A 243 -1.97 -9.08 16.77
N LEU A 244 -1.23 -10.16 16.93
CA LEU A 244 -1.46 -11.17 17.96
C LEU A 244 -1.21 -10.60 19.37
N TYR A 245 -0.17 -9.76 19.55
CA TYR A 245 0.04 -9.02 20.80
C TYR A 245 -1.06 -8.01 21.06
N SER A 246 -1.50 -7.29 20.03
CA SER A 246 -2.60 -6.33 20.13
C SER A 246 -3.89 -7.03 20.58
N THR A 247 -4.19 -8.18 19.99
CA THR A 247 -5.35 -8.99 20.39
C THR A 247 -5.22 -9.49 21.83
N LEU A 248 -4.04 -10.01 22.22
CA LEU A 248 -3.78 -10.45 23.58
C LEU A 248 -3.97 -9.31 24.59
N MET A 249 -3.32 -8.17 24.36
CA MET A 249 -3.41 -7.02 25.25
C MET A 249 -4.84 -6.44 25.32
N SER A 250 -5.55 -6.38 24.21
CA SER A 250 -6.95 -5.94 24.16
C SER A 250 -7.87 -6.88 24.90
N ASP A 251 -7.65 -8.19 24.78
CA ASP A 251 -8.45 -9.21 25.48
C ASP A 251 -8.14 -9.22 26.99
N LEU A 252 -6.88 -8.97 27.39
CA LEU A 252 -6.52 -8.76 28.81
C LEU A 252 -7.24 -7.52 29.36
N LEU A 253 -7.13 -6.37 28.70
CA LEU A 253 -7.82 -5.13 29.11
C LEU A 253 -9.34 -5.31 29.17
N GLY A 254 -9.91 -6.05 28.21
CA GLY A 254 -11.33 -6.41 28.18
C GLY A 254 -11.76 -7.50 29.17
N LYS A 255 -10.83 -8.03 29.98
CA LYS A 255 -11.07 -9.15 30.93
C LYS A 255 -11.66 -10.39 30.28
N LYS A 256 -11.29 -10.66 29.02
CA LYS A 256 -11.80 -11.81 28.26
C LYS A 256 -10.98 -13.08 28.51
N ILE A 257 -9.74 -12.95 28.99
CA ILE A 257 -8.88 -14.09 29.38
C ILE A 257 -9.09 -14.34 30.85
N ALA A 258 -9.67 -15.50 31.17
CA ALA A 258 -10.08 -15.83 32.54
C ALA A 258 -9.11 -16.78 33.26
N THR A 259 -8.29 -17.56 32.54
CA THR A 259 -7.44 -18.59 33.12
C THR A 259 -5.97 -18.46 32.71
N ARG A 260 -5.08 -18.94 33.58
CA ARG A 260 -3.64 -19.03 33.29
C ARG A 260 -3.33 -20.00 32.14
N GLU A 261 -4.09 -21.06 31.99
CA GLU A 261 -3.91 -22.04 30.91
C GLU A 261 -4.17 -21.39 29.57
N GLU A 262 -5.24 -20.61 29.43
CA GLU A 262 -5.55 -19.86 28.19
C GLU A 262 -4.46 -18.83 27.92
N LEU A 263 -4.04 -18.05 28.91
CA LEU A 263 -2.98 -17.07 28.80
C LEU A 263 -1.67 -17.71 28.33
N ASN A 264 -1.24 -18.80 28.98
CA ASN A 264 -0.01 -19.51 28.62
C ASN A 264 -0.07 -20.11 27.22
N GLY A 265 -1.23 -20.62 26.79
CA GLY A 265 -1.45 -21.09 25.43
C GLY A 265 -1.23 -19.97 24.40
N ARG A 266 -1.77 -18.77 24.65
CA ARG A 266 -1.58 -17.61 23.78
C ARG A 266 -0.14 -17.10 23.77
N LEU A 267 0.53 -17.00 24.91
CA LEU A 267 1.94 -16.61 25.04
C LEU A 267 2.85 -17.57 24.27
N LYS A 268 2.60 -18.87 24.37
CA LYS A 268 3.34 -19.89 23.62
C LYS A 268 3.15 -19.73 22.09
N THR A 269 1.93 -19.46 21.64
CA THR A 269 1.63 -19.20 20.22
C THR A 269 2.35 -17.95 19.70
N LEU A 270 2.54 -16.95 20.56
CA LEU A 270 3.28 -15.73 20.27
C LEU A 270 4.80 -15.90 20.30
N ASN A 271 5.29 -17.08 20.67
CA ASN A 271 6.71 -17.33 20.97
C ASN A 271 7.30 -16.25 21.91
N TRP A 272 6.47 -15.79 22.86
CA TRP A 272 6.88 -14.75 23.77
C TRP A 272 7.50 -15.39 25.01
N ASN A 273 8.81 -15.19 25.15
CA ASN A 273 9.50 -15.52 26.37
C ASN A 273 9.05 -14.52 27.44
N ALA A 274 8.06 -14.94 28.24
CA ALA A 274 7.60 -14.15 29.34
C ALA A 274 8.71 -14.09 30.42
N ASN A 275 9.25 -12.91 30.61
CA ASN A 275 10.07 -12.62 31.78
C ASN A 275 9.17 -12.53 33.01
N LYS A 276 9.78 -12.44 34.18
CA LYS A 276 9.07 -12.63 35.44
C LYS A 276 8.18 -11.44 35.83
N TYR A 277 8.53 -10.21 35.41
CA TYR A 277 7.86 -9.00 35.89
C TYR A 277 7.30 -8.19 34.72
N TYR A 278 6.14 -7.57 34.95
CA TYR A 278 5.43 -6.75 33.98
C TYR A 278 5.13 -5.37 34.55
N TYR A 279 5.28 -4.34 33.73
CA TYR A 279 4.81 -2.99 34.00
C TYR A 279 3.81 -2.58 32.91
N VAL A 280 2.81 -1.81 33.30
CA VAL A 280 1.88 -1.17 32.36
C VAL A 280 2.20 0.32 32.31
N LEU A 281 2.30 0.85 31.08
CA LEU A 281 2.50 2.27 30.84
C LEU A 281 1.29 2.79 30.07
N VAL A 282 0.74 3.91 30.51
CA VAL A 282 -0.35 4.59 29.83
C VAL A 282 0.15 5.96 29.39
N MET A 283 0.25 6.17 28.07
CA MET A 283 0.76 7.40 27.49
C MET A 283 -0.37 8.14 26.77
N LYS A 284 -0.56 9.42 27.08
CA LYS A 284 -1.57 10.25 26.47
C LYS A 284 -1.04 11.68 26.25
N ASN A 285 -1.59 12.39 25.27
CA ASN A 285 -1.39 13.81 25.16
C ASN A 285 -2.36 14.54 26.10
N SER A 286 -1.88 15.52 26.87
CA SER A 286 -2.72 16.26 27.82
C SER A 286 -3.60 17.31 27.16
N ASN A 287 -3.29 17.73 25.93
CA ASN A 287 -3.90 18.91 25.31
C ASN A 287 -4.90 18.55 24.21
N PHE A 288 -4.78 17.36 23.58
CA PHE A 288 -5.64 16.94 22.48
C PHE A 288 -5.77 15.41 22.37
N LEU A 289 -6.83 14.95 21.70
CA LEU A 289 -6.97 13.56 21.33
C LEU A 289 -5.99 13.23 20.19
N MET A 290 -5.19 12.19 20.41
CA MET A 290 -4.25 11.73 19.40
C MET A 290 -4.98 11.06 18.23
N THR A 291 -4.49 11.30 17.00
CA THR A 291 -4.98 10.60 15.81
C THR A 291 -4.58 9.12 15.86
N GLN A 292 -5.28 8.27 15.10
CA GLN A 292 -4.92 6.85 14.98
C GLN A 292 -3.48 6.67 14.48
N THR A 293 -3.03 7.54 13.59
CA THR A 293 -1.65 7.55 13.09
C THR A 293 -0.65 7.89 14.18
N ALA A 294 -0.91 8.93 14.96
CA ALA A 294 -0.03 9.32 16.07
C ALA A 294 0.08 8.17 17.09
N LEU A 295 -1.05 7.55 17.45
CA LEU A 295 -1.08 6.38 18.32
C LEU A 295 -0.26 5.22 17.76
N ALA A 296 -0.44 4.88 16.48
CA ALA A 296 0.29 3.79 15.81
C ALA A 296 1.80 4.05 15.79
N MET A 297 2.21 5.29 15.46
CA MET A 297 3.62 5.68 15.42
C MET A 297 4.29 5.60 16.79
N ILE A 298 3.60 6.03 17.86
CA ILE A 298 4.12 5.95 19.23
C ILE A 298 4.23 4.49 19.65
N CYS A 299 3.23 3.64 19.35
CA CYS A 299 3.28 2.21 19.61
C CYS A 299 4.47 1.54 18.91
N ASP A 300 4.74 1.91 17.65
CA ASP A 300 5.88 1.36 16.89
C ASP A 300 7.22 1.78 17.51
N LYS A 301 7.36 3.06 17.89
CA LYS A 301 8.56 3.53 18.59
C LYS A 301 8.76 2.83 19.93
N PHE A 302 7.71 2.74 20.74
CA PHE A 302 7.76 2.08 22.05
C PHE A 302 8.10 0.58 21.94
N SER A 303 7.55 -0.12 20.94
CA SER A 303 7.79 -1.54 20.72
C SER A 303 9.20 -1.88 20.23
N LYS A 304 10.05 -0.89 19.94
CA LYS A 304 11.48 -1.08 19.67
C LYS A 304 12.31 -1.28 20.93
N ILE A 305 11.75 -0.95 22.10
CA ILE A 305 12.36 -1.23 23.39
C ILE A 305 12.30 -2.75 23.62
N SER A 306 13.41 -3.33 24.08
CA SER A 306 13.47 -4.78 24.34
C SER A 306 12.48 -5.19 25.44
N GLY A 307 11.64 -6.18 25.13
CA GLY A 307 10.57 -6.63 26.05
C GLY A 307 9.34 -5.73 26.11
N ALA A 308 9.29 -4.66 25.29
CA ALA A 308 8.14 -3.77 25.25
C ALA A 308 7.16 -4.15 24.14
N LYS A 309 5.87 -3.99 24.42
CA LYS A 309 4.78 -4.04 23.46
C LYS A 309 3.81 -2.90 23.76
N ALA A 310 3.22 -2.31 22.73
CA ALA A 310 2.24 -1.26 22.92
C ALA A 310 1.10 -1.37 21.92
N ILE A 311 -0.08 -0.91 22.34
CA ILE A 311 -1.29 -0.87 21.51
C ILE A 311 -2.00 0.47 21.67
N PRO A 312 -2.71 0.93 20.63
CA PRO A 312 -3.70 1.97 20.76
C PRO A 312 -4.92 1.42 21.55
N PHE A 313 -5.32 2.11 22.59
CA PHE A 313 -6.52 1.74 23.36
C PHE A 313 -7.20 2.99 23.92
N SER A 314 -8.50 3.16 23.64
CA SER A 314 -9.32 4.30 24.13
C SER A 314 -8.69 5.69 23.92
N GLY A 315 -8.06 5.92 22.76
CA GLY A 315 -7.43 7.20 22.41
C GLY A 315 -6.08 7.45 23.11
N GLN A 316 -5.51 6.43 23.72
CA GLN A 316 -4.22 6.45 24.42
C GLN A 316 -3.32 5.35 23.89
N VAL A 317 -2.04 5.40 24.19
CA VAL A 317 -1.11 4.29 23.99
C VAL A 317 -0.96 3.53 25.32
N VAL A 318 -1.30 2.25 25.30
CA VAL A 318 -1.09 1.35 26.42
C VAL A 318 0.11 0.47 26.09
N GLY A 319 1.18 0.67 26.85
CA GLY A 319 2.43 -0.09 26.75
C GLY A 319 2.54 -1.13 27.86
N MET A 320 3.20 -2.24 27.55
CA MET A 320 3.62 -3.23 28.48
C MET A 320 5.12 -3.44 28.37
N LEU A 321 5.81 -3.40 29.49
CA LEU A 321 7.23 -3.76 29.61
C LEU A 321 7.35 -5.07 30.36
N ASN A 322 8.10 -6.02 29.80
CA ASN A 322 8.38 -7.31 30.38
C ASN A 322 9.88 -7.46 30.69
N THR A 323 10.23 -7.82 31.91
CA THR A 323 11.61 -7.82 32.42
C THR A 323 11.90 -8.94 33.41
N ASP A 324 13.16 -9.36 33.46
CA ASP A 324 13.65 -10.32 34.46
C ASP A 324 13.89 -9.69 35.84
N ARG A 325 14.10 -8.38 35.91
CA ARG A 325 14.45 -7.66 37.14
C ARG A 325 13.68 -6.34 37.24
N PRO A 326 12.88 -6.13 38.29
CA PRO A 326 12.05 -4.93 38.42
C PRO A 326 12.85 -3.62 38.46
N ASP A 327 14.04 -3.63 39.09
CA ASP A 327 14.80 -2.41 39.38
C ASP A 327 15.65 -1.91 38.20
N THR A 328 15.94 -2.73 37.18
CA THR A 328 16.90 -2.42 36.11
C THR A 328 16.29 -1.86 34.83
N VAL A 329 14.99 -2.06 34.59
CA VAL A 329 14.34 -1.67 33.32
C VAL A 329 14.13 -0.18 33.23
N LEU A 330 13.70 0.44 34.32
CA LEU A 330 13.44 1.87 34.35
C LEU A 330 14.73 2.68 34.12
N GLU A 331 15.88 2.21 34.63
CA GLU A 331 17.15 2.91 34.42
C GLU A 331 17.67 2.78 32.99
N ARG A 332 17.60 1.59 32.39
CA ARG A 332 18.14 1.32 31.05
C ARG A 332 17.32 1.98 29.94
N ASP A 333 16.00 1.84 29.98
CA ASP A 333 15.11 2.23 28.88
C ASP A 333 14.42 3.58 29.13
N MET A 334 14.56 4.15 30.35
CA MET A 334 13.94 5.43 30.74
C MET A 334 14.36 6.57 29.80
N GLY A 335 15.62 6.63 29.41
CA GLY A 335 16.10 7.67 28.49
C GLY A 335 15.36 7.63 27.14
N TYR A 336 15.12 6.43 26.61
CA TYR A 336 14.40 6.25 25.37
C TYR A 336 12.91 6.56 25.52
N ILE A 337 12.28 6.10 26.60
CA ILE A 337 10.88 6.41 26.93
C ILE A 337 10.71 7.92 27.07
N MET A 338 11.59 8.60 27.83
CA MET A 338 11.53 10.06 28.01
C MET A 338 11.69 10.83 26.72
N ASN A 339 12.49 10.32 25.75
CA ASN A 339 12.59 10.93 24.43
C ASN A 339 11.29 10.81 23.65
N ILE A 340 10.62 9.65 23.66
CA ILE A 340 9.29 9.47 23.04
C ILE A 340 8.28 10.44 23.67
N LEU A 341 8.25 10.55 25.01
CA LEU A 341 7.32 11.41 25.72
C LEU A 341 7.53 12.89 25.36
N LYS A 342 8.77 13.35 25.32
CA LYS A 342 9.12 14.73 24.96
C LYS A 342 8.80 15.05 23.50
N GLU A 343 9.21 14.18 22.58
CA GLU A 343 9.00 14.35 21.14
C GLU A 343 7.52 14.50 20.79
N HIS A 344 6.65 13.75 21.48
CA HIS A 344 5.22 13.72 21.21
C HIS A 344 4.37 14.50 22.23
N ASN A 345 5.00 15.23 23.13
CA ASN A 345 4.34 15.99 24.20
C ASN A 345 3.35 15.13 25.01
N LEU A 346 3.82 13.97 25.47
CA LEU A 346 3.02 13.01 26.20
C LEU A 346 3.27 13.08 27.70
N VAL A 347 2.24 12.74 28.47
CA VAL A 347 2.35 12.35 29.88
C VAL A 347 2.22 10.82 29.96
N CYS A 348 2.93 10.22 30.91
CA CYS A 348 2.95 8.78 31.11
C CYS A 348 2.67 8.42 32.57
N GLY A 349 1.66 7.58 32.78
CA GLY A 349 1.48 6.84 34.03
C GLY A 349 2.19 5.49 33.93
N VAL A 350 2.86 5.07 35.00
CA VAL A 350 3.52 3.76 35.10
C VAL A 350 2.95 3.07 36.32
N SER A 351 2.51 1.80 36.15
CA SER A 351 2.02 0.98 37.25
C SER A 351 3.16 0.50 38.16
N GLU A 352 2.81 -0.02 39.32
CA GLU A 352 3.68 -0.98 40.02
C GLU A 352 3.88 -2.23 39.13
N TYR A 353 4.91 -3.02 39.43
CA TYR A 353 5.11 -4.27 38.68
C TYR A 353 4.22 -5.40 39.25
N SER A 354 3.86 -6.32 38.37
CA SER A 354 3.25 -7.60 38.75
C SER A 354 4.02 -8.76 38.12
N ASP A 355 3.97 -9.93 38.77
CA ASP A 355 4.44 -11.20 38.22
C ASP A 355 3.30 -12.03 37.62
N ASP A 356 2.07 -11.50 37.63
CA ASP A 356 0.90 -12.09 36.99
C ASP A 356 0.31 -11.20 35.92
N LEU A 357 0.42 -11.62 34.67
CA LEU A 357 -0.12 -10.88 33.55
C LEU A 357 -1.66 -10.80 33.53
N LEU A 358 -2.36 -11.66 34.29
CA LEU A 358 -3.81 -11.55 34.48
C LEU A 358 -4.21 -10.28 35.26
N GLU A 359 -3.27 -9.67 35.98
CA GLU A 359 -3.48 -8.39 36.65
C GLU A 359 -3.39 -7.17 35.73
N PHE A 360 -3.05 -7.36 34.43
CA PHE A 360 -2.93 -6.29 33.46
C PHE A 360 -4.10 -5.30 33.47
N PRO A 361 -5.38 -5.73 33.56
CA PRO A 361 -6.52 -4.80 33.66
C PRO A 361 -6.54 -3.98 34.95
N VAL A 362 -6.00 -4.50 36.04
CA VAL A 362 -5.91 -3.80 37.32
C VAL A 362 -4.79 -2.77 37.28
N MET A 363 -3.65 -3.16 36.71
CA MET A 363 -2.49 -2.29 36.56
C MET A 363 -2.75 -1.11 35.59
N TYR A 364 -3.69 -1.26 34.65
CA TYR A 364 -4.09 -0.21 33.72
C TYR A 364 -4.96 0.87 34.38
N ASN A 365 -5.78 0.54 35.38
CA ASN A 365 -6.70 1.48 36.06
C ASN A 365 -5.98 2.27 37.15
#